data_96038f7e386286dd4db0cad8cdf9f373
#
_entry.id   96038f7e386286dd4db0cad8cdf9f373
#
_cell.length_a   1.000
_cell.length_b   1.000
_cell.length_c   1.000
_cell.angle_alpha   90.00
_cell.angle_beta   90.00
_cell.angle_gamma   90.00
#
_symmetry.space_group_name_H-M   'P 1'
#
loop_
_entity.id
_entity.type
_entity.pdbx_description
1 polymer ?
#
loop_
_entity_poly.entity_id
_entity_poly.type
_entity_poly.pdbx_seq_one_letter_code
_entity_poly.pdbx_strand_id
1 'polypeptide(L)'
;MKKLIFSIILLSVAFAGVKAQVNENPDSVRQATVELTKKVTEVTSNATGLAADLSSKKIDVAEGEKPKYWKVSGIISFNMSATGLWNWAAGGNNNVNGVLAGNATLLYKKNKWAWETNLNTDFGMTWLDQSAFPWRKSNDKIVFTTKGGYEFADKWYATAMAGFRSQYAKGFEYTDTEQKYISNWLSPSYTDISLGIDWKPNSIFSLYLSPAAGRITTCTDTLLREKYINGSNTFEKGYKAEFGASFKATVNYDLIKNFKVLSTLSLFTPYNKNFGNVDVDWDVNVSYQFLKVLNVSLGTNLKYYDSVLIPDKDGNNARPRTQFKAVIGFGLGYSF
;
A
#
# COMPACT_ATOMS: atom_id res chain seq x y z
N MET A 1 28.24 -8.83 -16.22
CA MET A 1 27.75 -7.92 -17.28
C MET A 1 26.22 -7.83 -17.34
N LYS A 2 25.44 -8.92 -17.41
CA LYS A 2 23.95 -8.86 -17.46
C LYS A 2 23.31 -8.14 -16.22
N LYS A 3 23.90 -8.25 -15.02
CA LYS A 3 23.41 -7.60 -13.81
C LYS A 3 23.62 -6.06 -13.81
N LEU A 4 24.68 -5.59 -14.43
CA LEU A 4 24.99 -4.15 -14.55
C LEU A 4 24.08 -3.47 -15.57
N ILE A 5 23.77 -4.15 -16.67
CA ILE A 5 22.90 -3.65 -17.74
C ILE A 5 21.44 -3.47 -17.22
N PHE A 6 20.95 -4.40 -16.39
CA PHE A 6 19.60 -4.30 -15.83
C PHE A 6 19.48 -3.14 -14.83
N SER A 7 20.52 -2.89 -14.01
CA SER A 7 20.56 -1.74 -13.10
C SER A 7 20.63 -0.41 -13.85
N ILE A 8 21.34 -0.35 -14.98
CA ILE A 8 21.44 0.86 -15.82
C ILE A 8 20.12 1.12 -16.56
N ILE A 9 19.41 0.10 -17.01
CA ILE A 9 18.10 0.24 -17.65
C ILE A 9 17.04 0.75 -16.65
N LEU A 10 17.05 0.24 -15.40
CA LEU A 10 16.14 0.74 -14.36
C LEU A 10 16.42 2.21 -14.01
N LEU A 11 17.69 2.61 -13.96
CA LEU A 11 18.07 4.02 -13.71
C LEU A 11 17.72 4.92 -14.92
N SER A 12 17.86 4.42 -16.13
CA SER A 12 17.57 5.20 -17.35
C SER A 12 16.07 5.45 -17.56
N VAL A 13 15.21 4.53 -17.15
CA VAL A 13 13.74 4.73 -17.19
C VAL A 13 13.30 5.77 -16.17
N ALA A 14 13.93 5.83 -14.98
CA ALA A 14 13.67 6.86 -13.99
C ALA A 14 14.11 8.27 -14.49
N PHE A 15 15.25 8.35 -15.19
CA PHE A 15 15.75 9.61 -15.77
C PHE A 15 15.01 10.05 -17.05
N ALA A 16 14.52 9.13 -17.86
CA ALA A 16 13.75 9.46 -19.06
C ALA A 16 12.39 10.09 -18.71
N GLY A 17 11.77 9.68 -17.62
CA GLY A 17 10.52 10.28 -17.11
C GLY A 17 10.69 11.72 -16.61
N VAL A 18 11.87 12.10 -16.14
CA VAL A 18 12.17 13.44 -15.65
C VAL A 18 12.45 14.42 -16.78
N LYS A 19 13.05 13.97 -17.89
CA LYS A 19 13.34 14.87 -19.05
C LYS A 19 12.11 15.29 -19.85
N ALA A 20 10.98 14.60 -19.72
CA ALA A 20 9.79 14.88 -20.55
C ALA A 20 8.89 16.00 -20.00
N GLN A 21 9.21 16.63 -18.85
CA GLN A 21 8.35 17.64 -18.20
C GLN A 21 9.05 18.92 -17.78
N VAL A 22 10.24 19.23 -18.27
CA VAL A 22 10.88 20.52 -17.99
C VAL A 22 10.34 21.56 -18.98
N ASN A 23 9.23 22.19 -18.62
CA ASN A 23 8.82 23.44 -19.17
C ASN A 23 9.41 24.54 -18.26
N GLU A 24 10.02 25.59 -18.83
CA GLU A 24 10.90 26.56 -18.18
C GLU A 24 10.26 27.50 -17.12
N ASN A 25 9.17 27.08 -16.48
CA ASN A 25 8.54 27.87 -15.42
C ASN A 25 9.06 27.40 -14.03
N PRO A 26 9.64 28.30 -13.21
CA PRO A 26 10.16 28.01 -11.87
C PRO A 26 9.12 27.28 -10.95
N ASP A 27 7.85 27.59 -11.09
CA ASP A 27 6.78 27.00 -10.29
C ASP A 27 6.50 25.54 -10.68
N SER A 28 6.69 25.16 -11.94
CA SER A 28 6.54 23.77 -12.38
C SER A 28 7.68 22.87 -11.88
N VAL A 29 8.89 23.39 -11.78
CA VAL A 29 10.04 22.68 -11.20
C VAL A 29 9.85 22.51 -9.70
N ARG A 30 9.30 23.50 -9.02
CA ARG A 30 8.96 23.47 -7.60
C ARG A 30 7.89 22.41 -7.28
N GLN A 31 6.83 22.35 -8.06
CA GLN A 31 5.80 21.35 -7.95
C GLN A 31 6.33 19.93 -8.25
N ALA A 32 7.17 19.77 -9.27
CA ALA A 32 7.79 18.50 -9.60
C ALA A 32 8.72 18.01 -8.49
N THR A 33 9.47 18.91 -7.83
CA THR A 33 10.37 18.53 -6.71
C THR A 33 9.57 18.11 -5.47
N VAL A 34 8.50 18.83 -5.14
CA VAL A 34 7.58 18.45 -4.05
C VAL A 34 6.90 17.10 -4.33
N GLU A 35 6.49 16.89 -5.57
CA GLU A 35 5.88 15.62 -6.00
C GLU A 35 6.89 14.47 -6.02
N LEU A 36 8.15 14.74 -6.41
CA LEU A 36 9.23 13.74 -6.34
C LEU A 36 9.55 13.38 -4.89
N THR A 37 9.63 14.35 -3.99
CA THR A 37 9.87 14.11 -2.56
C THR A 37 8.73 13.31 -1.94
N LYS A 38 7.49 13.65 -2.27
CA LYS A 38 6.30 12.87 -1.85
C LYS A 38 6.36 11.45 -2.41
N LYS A 39 6.74 11.28 -3.67
CA LYS A 39 6.92 9.98 -4.33
C LYS A 39 8.06 9.18 -3.70
N VAL A 40 9.22 9.75 -3.42
CA VAL A 40 10.35 9.09 -2.75
C VAL A 40 9.96 8.59 -1.36
N THR A 41 9.22 9.38 -0.60
CA THR A 41 8.74 9.02 0.74
C THR A 41 7.76 7.84 0.71
N GLU A 42 6.85 7.86 -0.24
CA GLU A 42 5.88 6.77 -0.46
C GLU A 42 6.56 5.47 -0.93
N VAL A 43 7.65 5.61 -1.67
CA VAL A 43 8.56 4.54 -2.11
C VAL A 43 9.19 3.82 -0.96
N THR A 44 9.73 4.56 -0.01
CA THR A 44 10.44 4.02 1.14
C THR A 44 9.50 3.19 2.03
N SER A 45 8.27 3.65 2.20
CA SER A 45 7.21 2.95 2.94
C SER A 45 6.80 1.62 2.30
N ASN A 46 6.65 1.57 0.98
CA ASN A 46 6.28 0.34 0.27
C ASN A 46 7.44 -0.67 0.25
N ALA A 47 8.70 -0.20 0.14
CA ALA A 47 9.88 -1.04 0.24
C ALA A 47 9.97 -1.76 1.59
N THR A 48 9.54 -1.10 2.64
CA THR A 48 9.53 -1.66 4.00
C THR A 48 8.49 -2.77 4.16
N GLY A 49 7.29 -2.59 3.61
CA GLY A 49 6.26 -3.64 3.60
C GLY A 49 6.72 -4.91 2.87
N LEU A 50 7.50 -4.74 1.79
CA LEU A 50 8.04 -5.87 1.03
C LEU A 50 9.19 -6.60 1.74
N ALA A 51 10.08 -5.87 2.42
CA ALA A 51 11.17 -6.48 3.16
C ALA A 51 10.65 -7.39 4.29
N ALA A 52 9.50 -7.04 4.88
CA ALA A 52 8.83 -7.84 5.88
C ALA A 52 8.29 -9.17 5.33
N ASP A 53 7.67 -9.10 4.16
CA ASP A 53 7.15 -10.29 3.49
C ASP A 53 8.27 -11.23 3.02
N LEU A 54 9.46 -10.67 2.72
CA LEU A 54 10.68 -11.43 2.40
C LEU A 54 11.29 -12.13 3.62
N SER A 55 11.23 -11.53 4.81
CA SER A 55 11.80 -12.09 6.03
C SER A 55 10.96 -13.23 6.62
N SER A 56 9.67 -13.26 6.35
CA SER A 56 8.75 -14.28 6.87
C SER A 56 8.99 -15.70 6.34
N LYS A 57 9.80 -15.87 5.29
CA LYS A 57 9.99 -17.17 4.60
C LYS A 57 11.24 -17.96 4.98
N LYS A 58 12.18 -17.42 5.77
CA LYS A 58 13.39 -18.14 6.17
C LYS A 58 13.38 -18.48 7.66
N ILE A 59 12.76 -19.60 8.00
CA ILE A 59 13.12 -20.31 9.23
C ILE A 59 13.30 -21.78 8.86
N ASP A 60 14.55 -22.21 8.66
CA ASP A 60 14.91 -23.61 8.68
C ASP A 60 14.71 -24.12 10.11
N VAL A 61 13.81 -25.09 10.28
CA VAL A 61 13.58 -25.75 11.57
C VAL A 61 14.76 -26.69 11.79
N ALA A 62 15.58 -26.41 12.81
CA ALA A 62 16.60 -27.36 13.28
C ALA A 62 15.91 -28.66 13.72
N GLU A 63 16.42 -29.80 13.27
CA GLU A 63 15.95 -31.12 13.66
C GLU A 63 16.07 -31.28 15.18
N GLY A 64 14.94 -31.54 15.85
CA GLY A 64 14.89 -31.88 17.27
C GLY A 64 13.96 -31.06 18.16
N GLU A 65 13.44 -29.93 17.73
CA GLU A 65 12.46 -29.16 18.52
C GLU A 65 11.01 -29.62 18.25
N LYS A 66 10.17 -29.59 19.30
CA LYS A 66 8.72 -29.81 19.16
C LYS A 66 8.17 -28.87 18.10
N PRO A 67 7.28 -29.32 17.19
CA PRO A 67 6.80 -28.49 16.09
C PRO A 67 6.15 -27.22 16.66
N LYS A 68 6.74 -26.08 16.35
CA LYS A 68 6.16 -24.76 16.66
C LYS A 68 5.03 -24.49 15.68
N TYR A 69 3.79 -24.54 16.17
CA TYR A 69 2.61 -24.27 15.34
C TYR A 69 2.50 -22.78 14.96
N TRP A 70 3.16 -21.90 15.73
CA TRP A 70 3.15 -20.46 15.55
C TRP A 70 4.50 -19.98 15.04
N LYS A 71 4.45 -19.11 14.04
CA LYS A 71 5.62 -18.38 13.54
C LYS A 71 5.30 -16.89 13.56
N VAL A 72 6.22 -16.12 14.12
CA VAL A 72 6.16 -14.65 14.12
C VAL A 72 7.33 -14.15 13.29
N SER A 73 7.10 -13.21 12.43
CA SER A 73 8.13 -12.52 11.67
C SER A 73 7.74 -11.07 11.50
N GLY A 74 8.72 -10.21 11.30
CA GLY A 74 8.42 -8.80 11.11
C GLY A 74 9.65 -8.00 10.71
N ILE A 75 9.38 -6.74 10.39
CA ILE A 75 10.40 -5.74 10.12
C ILE A 75 9.96 -4.41 10.71
N ILE A 76 10.91 -3.70 11.30
CA ILE A 76 10.78 -2.29 11.65
C ILE A 76 11.87 -1.55 10.90
N SER A 77 11.51 -0.45 10.26
CA SER A 77 12.46 0.39 9.56
C SER A 77 12.22 1.87 9.83
N PHE A 78 13.30 2.62 9.82
CA PHE A 78 13.29 4.06 9.82
C PHE A 78 14.00 4.55 8.56
N ASN A 79 13.32 5.36 7.79
CA ASN A 79 13.82 5.93 6.56
C ASN A 79 13.86 7.44 6.69
N MET A 80 15.00 8.03 6.36
CA MET A 80 15.20 9.47 6.42
C MET A 80 15.81 9.94 5.11
N SER A 81 15.34 11.07 4.62
CA SER A 81 15.95 11.81 3.50
C SER A 81 16.02 13.28 3.83
N ALA A 82 17.06 13.96 3.36
CA ALA A 82 17.22 15.39 3.50
C ALA A 82 17.77 16.00 2.22
N THR A 83 17.31 17.21 1.89
CA THR A 83 17.83 18.04 0.81
C THR A 83 18.28 19.36 1.41
N GLY A 84 19.54 19.72 1.20
CA GLY A 84 20.12 21.01 1.59
C GLY A 84 20.57 21.78 0.34
N LEU A 85 20.14 23.01 0.20
CA LEU A 85 20.41 23.87 -0.94
C LEU A 85 21.08 25.16 -0.45
N TRP A 86 22.27 25.48 -0.98
CA TRP A 86 23.00 26.70 -0.70
C TRP A 86 23.36 27.38 -2.02
N ASN A 87 22.93 28.63 -2.22
CA ASN A 87 23.18 29.38 -3.45
C ASN A 87 22.74 28.63 -4.72
N TRP A 88 21.69 27.83 -4.61
CA TRP A 88 21.19 27.00 -5.69
C TRP A 88 20.20 27.77 -6.55
N ALA A 89 20.56 28.04 -7.82
CA ALA A 89 19.76 28.88 -8.72
C ALA A 89 18.59 28.13 -9.40
N ALA A 90 18.62 26.80 -9.42
CA ALA A 90 17.63 26.02 -10.15
C ALA A 90 16.31 25.78 -9.38
N GLY A 91 16.11 26.41 -8.21
CA GLY A 91 14.92 26.29 -7.39
C GLY A 91 14.90 25.02 -6.51
N GLY A 92 13.86 24.87 -5.71
CA GLY A 92 13.70 23.80 -4.70
C GLY A 92 13.72 24.37 -3.29
N ASN A 93 13.40 23.52 -2.30
CA ASN A 93 13.40 23.90 -0.88
C ASN A 93 14.26 22.91 -0.08
N ASN A 94 14.93 23.43 0.95
CA ASN A 94 15.50 22.56 1.96
C ASN A 94 14.36 21.74 2.59
N ASN A 95 14.59 20.45 2.74
CA ASN A 95 13.61 19.59 3.34
C ASN A 95 14.26 18.43 4.12
N VAL A 96 13.56 17.97 5.13
CA VAL A 96 13.89 16.74 5.85
C VAL A 96 12.62 15.90 5.93
N ASN A 97 12.74 14.65 5.55
CA ASN A 97 11.64 13.68 5.67
C ASN A 97 12.08 12.50 6.51
N GLY A 98 11.21 12.05 7.42
CA GLY A 98 11.39 10.86 8.22
C GLY A 98 10.14 9.98 8.21
N VAL A 99 10.32 8.68 7.98
CA VAL A 99 9.24 7.68 7.99
C VAL A 99 9.64 6.51 8.88
N LEU A 100 8.83 6.24 9.91
CA LEU A 100 8.87 5.01 10.68
C LEU A 100 7.84 4.06 10.12
N ALA A 101 8.25 2.84 9.80
CA ALA A 101 7.37 1.83 9.27
C ALA A 101 7.59 0.48 9.95
N GLY A 102 6.51 -0.29 10.09
CA GLY A 102 6.51 -1.60 10.70
C GLY A 102 5.58 -2.57 9.98
N ASN A 103 6.05 -3.81 9.89
CA ASN A 103 5.22 -4.91 9.42
C ASN A 103 5.44 -6.11 10.35
N ALA A 104 4.36 -6.80 10.70
CA ALA A 104 4.41 -8.02 11.49
C ALA A 104 3.46 -9.05 10.90
N THR A 105 3.92 -10.28 10.81
CA THR A 105 3.15 -11.44 10.36
C THR A 105 3.15 -12.51 11.43
N LEU A 106 1.96 -12.98 11.77
CA LEU A 106 1.75 -14.12 12.66
C LEU A 106 1.10 -15.24 11.85
N LEU A 107 1.79 -16.37 11.76
CA LEU A 107 1.32 -17.57 11.06
C LEU A 107 1.08 -18.68 12.07
N TYR A 108 -0.03 -19.37 11.89
CA TYR A 108 -0.35 -20.60 12.61
C TYR A 108 -0.68 -21.71 11.61
N LYS A 109 -0.10 -22.88 11.81
CA LYS A 109 -0.49 -24.08 11.05
C LYS A 109 -0.45 -25.31 11.94
N LYS A 110 -1.60 -25.98 12.07
CA LYS A 110 -1.73 -27.26 12.77
C LYS A 110 -2.77 -28.12 12.06
N ASN A 111 -2.36 -29.30 11.64
CA ASN A 111 -3.21 -30.24 10.89
C ASN A 111 -3.85 -29.53 9.68
N LYS A 112 -5.18 -29.48 9.64
CA LYS A 112 -5.99 -28.85 8.59
C LYS A 112 -6.26 -27.36 8.83
N TRP A 113 -5.84 -26.80 9.97
CA TRP A 113 -6.06 -25.39 10.30
C TRP A 113 -4.86 -24.54 9.93
N ALA A 114 -5.11 -23.45 9.24
CA ALA A 114 -4.14 -22.42 8.93
C ALA A 114 -4.69 -21.06 9.31
N TRP A 115 -3.87 -20.23 9.96
CA TRP A 115 -4.25 -18.86 10.31
C TRP A 115 -3.08 -17.93 10.01
N GLU A 116 -3.38 -16.77 9.43
CA GLU A 116 -2.44 -15.74 9.09
C GLU A 116 -2.97 -14.38 9.54
N THR A 117 -2.16 -13.63 10.26
CA THR A 117 -2.48 -12.26 10.67
C THR A 117 -1.33 -11.36 10.28
N ASN A 118 -1.65 -10.28 9.60
CA ASN A 118 -0.69 -9.26 9.16
C ASN A 118 -1.05 -7.89 9.73
N LEU A 119 -0.06 -7.19 10.26
CA LEU A 119 -0.12 -5.79 10.60
C LEU A 119 0.89 -5.04 9.74
N ASN A 120 0.44 -4.03 9.01
CA ASN A 120 1.31 -3.13 8.26
C ASN A 120 0.99 -1.70 8.66
N THR A 121 1.99 -0.94 9.07
CA THR A 121 1.82 0.41 9.55
C THR A 121 2.99 1.30 9.18
N ASP A 122 2.71 2.55 8.86
CA ASP A 122 3.74 3.58 8.72
C ASP A 122 3.21 4.94 9.17
N PHE A 123 4.15 5.76 9.65
CA PHE A 123 3.91 7.15 9.98
C PHE A 123 5.14 7.99 9.59
N GLY A 124 4.93 9.07 8.87
CA GLY A 124 6.00 9.93 8.39
C GLY A 124 5.64 11.40 8.41
N MET A 125 6.67 12.20 8.62
CA MET A 125 6.60 13.66 8.61
C MET A 125 7.68 14.22 7.68
N THR A 126 7.33 15.27 6.97
CA THR A 126 8.25 16.06 6.16
C THR A 126 8.29 17.48 6.70
N TRP A 127 9.48 18.03 6.91
CA TRP A 127 9.71 19.44 7.13
C TRP A 127 10.19 20.09 5.81
N LEU A 128 9.59 21.23 5.47
CA LEU A 128 9.89 22.02 4.27
C LEU A 128 10.27 23.44 4.70
N ASP A 129 11.45 23.89 4.31
CA ASP A 129 11.87 25.26 4.51
C ASP A 129 11.06 26.22 3.62
N GLN A 130 10.87 27.46 4.08
CA GLN A 130 10.18 28.53 3.36
C GLN A 130 8.76 28.17 2.88
N SER A 131 8.06 27.30 3.59
CA SER A 131 6.69 26.94 3.30
C SER A 131 5.73 27.54 4.33
N ALA A 132 4.55 28.00 3.90
CA ALA A 132 3.47 28.42 4.80
C ALA A 132 3.06 27.30 5.78
N PHE A 133 3.26 26.05 5.37
CA PHE A 133 3.00 24.84 6.18
C PHE A 133 4.28 24.01 6.24
N PRO A 134 5.26 24.33 7.10
CA PRO A 134 6.57 23.69 7.09
C PRO A 134 6.49 22.21 7.48
N TRP A 135 5.64 21.83 8.42
CA TRP A 135 5.44 20.44 8.83
C TRP A 135 4.25 19.82 8.13
N ARG A 136 4.51 18.78 7.34
CA ARG A 136 3.49 18.05 6.60
C ARG A 136 3.58 16.56 6.90
N LYS A 137 2.44 15.95 7.09
CA LYS A 137 2.35 14.49 7.15
C LYS A 137 2.63 13.91 5.78
N SER A 138 3.62 13.05 5.66
CA SER A 138 4.02 12.40 4.41
C SER A 138 3.43 11.02 4.25
N ASN A 139 3.43 10.23 5.33
CA ASN A 139 2.88 8.89 5.41
C ASN A 139 2.00 8.75 6.64
N ASP A 140 0.93 7.97 6.51
CA ASP A 140 0.07 7.65 7.65
C ASP A 140 -0.88 6.52 7.27
N LYS A 141 -0.62 5.31 7.75
CA LYS A 141 -1.54 4.19 7.57
C LYS A 141 -1.41 3.16 8.68
N ILE A 142 -2.50 2.50 8.95
CA ILE A 142 -2.57 1.24 9.64
C ILE A 142 -3.43 0.29 8.82
N VAL A 143 -2.90 -0.90 8.54
CA VAL A 143 -3.58 -1.98 7.82
C VAL A 143 -3.41 -3.26 8.63
N PHE A 144 -4.52 -3.78 9.09
CA PHE A 144 -4.60 -5.06 9.77
C PHE A 144 -5.40 -6.03 8.92
N THR A 145 -4.90 -7.23 8.72
CA THR A 145 -5.63 -8.31 8.05
C THR A 145 -5.46 -9.61 8.81
N THR A 146 -6.54 -10.39 8.90
CA THR A 146 -6.49 -11.71 9.49
C THR A 146 -7.30 -12.68 8.64
N LYS A 147 -6.77 -13.88 8.42
CA LYS A 147 -7.35 -14.91 7.60
C LYS A 147 -7.20 -16.27 8.27
N GLY A 148 -8.32 -16.94 8.55
CA GLY A 148 -8.36 -18.29 9.09
C GLY A 148 -8.98 -19.24 8.08
N GLY A 149 -8.36 -20.40 7.83
CA GLY A 149 -8.82 -21.39 6.87
C GLY A 149 -8.78 -22.82 7.42
N TYR A 150 -9.74 -23.63 7.03
CA TYR A 150 -9.80 -25.05 7.27
C TYR A 150 -9.67 -25.82 5.95
N GLU A 151 -8.67 -26.67 5.83
CA GLU A 151 -8.42 -27.52 4.66
C GLU A 151 -9.42 -28.67 4.62
N PHE A 152 -10.45 -28.53 3.78
CA PHE A 152 -11.51 -29.55 3.65
C PHE A 152 -11.19 -30.57 2.53
N ALA A 153 -10.37 -30.19 1.56
CA ALA A 153 -9.82 -31.05 0.52
C ALA A 153 -8.38 -30.62 0.22
N ASP A 154 -7.59 -31.46 -0.45
CA ASP A 154 -6.20 -31.14 -0.79
C ASP A 154 -6.11 -29.78 -1.48
N LYS A 155 -5.38 -28.83 -0.85
CA LYS A 155 -5.16 -27.45 -1.35
C LYS A 155 -6.41 -26.54 -1.39
N TRP A 156 -7.57 -27.00 -0.88
CA TRP A 156 -8.82 -26.25 -0.81
C TRP A 156 -9.17 -25.92 0.64
N TYR A 157 -9.34 -24.64 0.93
CA TYR A 157 -9.61 -24.14 2.28
C TYR A 157 -10.95 -23.41 2.33
N ALA A 158 -11.80 -23.78 3.27
CA ALA A 158 -12.91 -22.93 3.70
C ALA A 158 -12.32 -21.82 4.56
N THR A 159 -12.48 -20.57 4.17
CA THR A 159 -11.71 -19.44 4.69
C THR A 159 -12.58 -18.28 5.11
N ALA A 160 -12.35 -17.78 6.34
CA ALA A 160 -12.85 -16.50 6.82
C ALA A 160 -11.70 -15.47 6.80
N MET A 161 -11.98 -14.26 6.32
CA MET A 161 -11.03 -13.16 6.29
C MET A 161 -11.67 -11.90 6.85
N ALA A 162 -10.89 -11.15 7.64
CA ALA A 162 -11.24 -9.82 8.09
C ALA A 162 -10.06 -8.87 7.85
N GLY A 163 -10.37 -7.65 7.43
CA GLY A 163 -9.41 -6.58 7.19
C GLY A 163 -9.87 -5.29 7.82
N PHE A 164 -8.93 -4.49 8.27
CA PHE A 164 -9.16 -3.13 8.75
C PHE A 164 -8.05 -2.22 8.26
N ARG A 165 -8.40 -1.05 7.77
CA ARG A 165 -7.44 -0.01 7.40
C ARG A 165 -7.93 1.38 7.79
N SER A 166 -7.00 2.21 8.26
CA SER A 166 -7.25 3.61 8.64
C SER A 166 -5.92 4.38 8.63
N GLN A 167 -5.94 5.57 9.17
CA GLN A 167 -4.80 6.43 9.44
C GLN A 167 -4.85 6.92 10.90
N TYR A 168 -3.70 7.40 11.43
CA TYR A 168 -3.58 7.81 12.84
C TYR A 168 -3.96 9.26 13.09
N ALA A 169 -3.59 10.16 12.16
CA ALA A 169 -3.64 11.59 12.39
C ALA A 169 -4.35 12.36 11.28
N LYS A 170 -4.69 13.61 11.56
CA LYS A 170 -5.25 14.54 10.58
C LYS A 170 -4.35 14.64 9.35
N GLY A 171 -4.95 14.54 8.18
CA GLY A 171 -4.29 14.70 6.89
C GLY A 171 -4.83 15.92 6.17
N PHE A 172 -3.93 16.57 5.43
CA PHE A 172 -4.24 17.76 4.64
C PHE A 172 -3.66 17.63 3.24
N GLU A 173 -4.35 18.17 2.29
CA GLU A 173 -3.83 18.50 0.97
C GLU A 173 -3.35 19.96 1.03
N TYR A 174 -2.14 20.22 0.56
CA TYR A 174 -1.50 21.52 0.69
C TYR A 174 -1.36 22.16 -0.68
N THR A 175 -1.73 23.43 -0.77
CA THR A 175 -1.29 24.37 -1.81
C THR A 175 -0.22 25.30 -1.22
N ASP A 176 0.26 26.28 -1.99
CA ASP A 176 1.24 27.23 -1.48
C ASP A 176 0.69 28.12 -0.36
N THR A 177 -0.61 28.40 -0.35
CA THR A 177 -1.27 29.33 0.58
C THR A 177 -2.33 28.70 1.45
N GLU A 178 -2.82 27.51 1.11
CA GLU A 178 -3.96 26.88 1.77
C GLU A 178 -3.69 25.42 2.13
N GLN A 179 -4.38 24.95 3.16
CA GLN A 179 -4.46 23.53 3.51
C GLN A 179 -5.90 23.08 3.51
N LYS A 180 -6.21 22.03 2.76
CA LYS A 180 -7.53 21.40 2.72
C LYS A 180 -7.54 20.15 3.58
N TYR A 181 -8.40 20.10 4.56
CA TYR A 181 -8.57 18.94 5.43
C TYR A 181 -9.16 17.75 4.67
N ILE A 182 -8.48 16.59 4.72
CA ILE A 182 -8.85 15.46 3.88
C ILE A 182 -9.00 14.13 4.62
N SER A 183 -8.44 13.97 5.82
CA SER A 183 -8.53 12.70 6.56
C SER A 183 -8.24 12.85 8.04
N ASN A 184 -8.70 11.88 8.84
CA ASN A 184 -8.43 11.78 10.27
C ASN A 184 -8.55 10.31 10.72
N TRP A 185 -8.26 10.00 11.98
CA TRP A 185 -8.55 8.70 12.58
C TRP A 185 -10.00 8.28 12.32
N LEU A 186 -10.21 7.06 11.80
CA LEU A 186 -11.51 6.53 11.37
C LEU A 186 -12.29 7.42 10.38
N SER A 187 -11.62 8.33 9.67
CA SER A 187 -12.23 9.23 8.69
C SER A 187 -11.32 9.41 7.45
N PRO A 188 -11.36 8.43 6.48
CA PRO A 188 -12.15 7.21 6.52
C PRO A 188 -11.44 6.05 7.22
N SER A 189 -12.20 5.05 7.64
CA SER A 189 -11.70 3.69 7.84
C SER A 189 -12.50 2.70 6.99
N TYR A 190 -11.86 1.57 6.70
CA TYR A 190 -12.47 0.49 5.91
C TYR A 190 -12.33 -0.81 6.67
N THR A 191 -13.45 -1.48 6.89
CA THR A 191 -13.51 -2.82 7.47
C THR A 191 -14.07 -3.76 6.42
N ASP A 192 -13.31 -4.77 6.03
CA ASP A 192 -13.71 -5.80 5.10
C ASP A 192 -13.85 -7.13 5.85
N ILE A 193 -14.96 -7.85 5.66
CA ILE A 193 -15.19 -9.19 6.23
C ILE A 193 -15.69 -10.08 5.10
N SER A 194 -15.15 -11.28 4.99
CA SER A 194 -15.57 -12.21 3.93
C SER A 194 -15.45 -13.67 4.33
N LEU A 195 -16.35 -14.48 3.76
CA LEU A 195 -16.36 -15.93 3.89
C LEU A 195 -16.30 -16.54 2.49
N GLY A 196 -15.38 -17.47 2.27
CA GLY A 196 -15.18 -18.01 0.94
C GLY A 196 -14.28 -19.24 0.90
N ILE A 197 -13.84 -19.56 -0.30
CA ILE A 197 -12.97 -20.70 -0.61
C ILE A 197 -11.63 -20.16 -1.11
N ASP A 198 -10.54 -20.64 -0.54
CA ASP A 198 -9.17 -20.33 -0.92
C ASP A 198 -8.52 -21.58 -1.53
N TRP A 199 -8.13 -21.51 -2.78
CA TRP A 199 -7.41 -22.57 -3.47
C TRP A 199 -5.93 -22.23 -3.56
N LYS A 200 -5.09 -23.09 -3.01
CA LYS A 200 -3.62 -22.94 -2.92
C LYS A 200 -2.93 -24.14 -3.54
N PRO A 201 -2.85 -24.24 -4.89
CA PRO A 201 -2.26 -25.40 -5.55
C PRO A 201 -0.78 -25.59 -5.19
N ASN A 202 -0.09 -24.51 -4.88
CA ASN A 202 1.33 -24.48 -4.50
C ASN A 202 1.64 -23.25 -3.63
N SER A 203 2.90 -23.07 -3.25
CA SER A 203 3.36 -21.92 -2.44
C SER A 203 3.45 -20.59 -3.21
N ILE A 204 3.29 -20.63 -4.54
CA ILE A 204 3.44 -19.45 -5.42
C ILE A 204 2.11 -18.77 -5.64
N PHE A 205 1.03 -19.54 -5.77
CA PHE A 205 -0.27 -19.06 -6.21
C PHE A 205 -1.36 -19.33 -5.17
N SER A 206 -2.22 -18.36 -4.94
CA SER A 206 -3.49 -18.58 -4.22
C SER A 206 -4.63 -17.83 -4.89
N LEU A 207 -5.81 -18.43 -4.87
CA LEU A 207 -7.04 -17.91 -5.45
C LEU A 207 -8.13 -17.99 -4.40
N TYR A 208 -8.59 -16.84 -3.93
CA TYR A 208 -9.68 -16.72 -2.97
C TYR A 208 -10.93 -16.17 -3.65
N LEU A 209 -12.02 -16.88 -3.50
CA LEU A 209 -13.35 -16.50 -3.98
C LEU A 209 -14.30 -16.45 -2.80
N SER A 210 -14.95 -15.31 -2.60
CA SER A 210 -15.95 -15.11 -1.56
C SER A 210 -17.26 -14.61 -2.16
N PRO A 211 -18.32 -15.41 -2.11
CA PRO A 211 -19.67 -14.96 -2.46
C PRO A 211 -20.32 -14.12 -1.35
N ALA A 212 -19.75 -14.13 -0.14
CA ALA A 212 -20.26 -13.42 1.02
C ALA A 212 -19.16 -12.47 1.56
N ALA A 213 -19.08 -11.28 0.98
CA ALA A 213 -18.16 -10.24 1.38
C ALA A 213 -18.92 -8.99 1.82
N GLY A 214 -18.54 -8.42 2.96
CA GLY A 214 -19.05 -7.16 3.48
C GLY A 214 -17.92 -6.14 3.55
N ARG A 215 -18.21 -4.90 3.17
CA ARG A 215 -17.34 -3.75 3.32
C ARG A 215 -18.07 -2.67 4.10
N ILE A 216 -17.45 -2.16 5.16
CA ILE A 216 -17.95 -1.05 5.94
C ILE A 216 -16.94 0.09 5.82
N THR A 217 -17.37 1.20 5.23
CA THR A 217 -16.61 2.45 5.22
C THR A 217 -17.14 3.32 6.34
N THR A 218 -16.29 3.66 7.33
CA THR A 218 -16.66 4.52 8.45
C THR A 218 -16.02 5.90 8.27
N CYS A 219 -16.77 6.94 8.56
CA CYS A 219 -16.31 8.32 8.63
C CYS A 219 -16.91 8.99 9.87
N THR A 220 -16.15 9.00 10.96
CA THR A 220 -16.59 9.57 12.24
C THR A 220 -16.65 11.09 12.20
N ASP A 221 -15.74 11.71 11.44
CA ASP A 221 -15.67 13.16 11.27
C ASP A 221 -16.75 13.65 10.31
N THR A 222 -17.65 14.49 10.80
CA THR A 222 -18.80 15.02 10.04
C THR A 222 -18.39 15.85 8.84
N LEU A 223 -17.26 16.57 8.92
CA LEU A 223 -16.74 17.40 7.81
C LEU A 223 -16.26 16.57 6.61
N LEU A 224 -15.94 15.30 6.84
CA LEU A 224 -15.41 14.41 5.80
C LEU A 224 -16.45 13.44 5.26
N ARG A 225 -17.64 13.35 5.84
CA ARG A 225 -18.67 12.38 5.44
C ARG A 225 -19.11 12.54 4.01
N GLU A 226 -19.30 13.78 3.56
CA GLU A 226 -19.67 14.08 2.16
C GLU A 226 -18.68 13.49 1.16
N LYS A 227 -17.41 13.53 1.49
CA LYS A 227 -16.34 12.97 0.63
C LYS A 227 -16.34 11.44 0.57
N TYR A 228 -16.60 10.75 1.69
CA TYR A 228 -16.34 9.31 1.79
C TYR A 228 -17.59 8.43 1.82
N ILE A 229 -18.71 8.95 2.30
CA ILE A 229 -19.95 8.16 2.50
C ILE A 229 -21.20 8.85 1.96
N ASN A 230 -21.02 9.83 1.06
CA ASN A 230 -22.13 10.52 0.41
C ASN A 230 -23.12 9.54 -0.22
N GLY A 231 -24.42 9.85 -0.11
CA GLY A 231 -25.51 9.02 -0.64
C GLY A 231 -25.72 7.69 0.11
N SER A 232 -25.12 7.52 1.27
CA SER A 232 -25.37 6.39 2.16
C SER A 232 -26.62 6.60 2.99
N ASN A 233 -27.46 5.57 3.15
CA ASN A 233 -28.62 5.58 4.05
C ASN A 233 -28.22 5.75 5.53
N THR A 234 -26.94 5.57 5.84
CA THR A 234 -26.38 5.68 7.18
C THR A 234 -25.41 6.85 7.30
N PHE A 235 -25.57 7.87 6.44
CA PHE A 235 -24.74 9.08 6.44
C PHE A 235 -24.67 9.75 7.81
N GLU A 236 -25.83 9.95 8.46
CA GLU A 236 -25.92 10.55 9.81
C GLU A 236 -25.24 9.69 10.87
N LYS A 237 -25.20 8.38 10.70
CA LYS A 237 -24.52 7.44 11.60
C LYS A 237 -23.01 7.35 11.35
N GLY A 238 -22.51 7.98 10.27
CA GLY A 238 -21.09 8.04 9.93
C GLY A 238 -20.53 6.77 9.34
N TYR A 239 -21.32 5.91 8.70
CA TYR A 239 -20.83 4.74 7.98
C TYR A 239 -21.65 4.42 6.73
N LYS A 240 -21.04 3.64 5.82
CA LYS A 240 -21.65 3.04 4.64
C LYS A 240 -21.32 1.56 4.67
N ALA A 241 -22.33 0.70 4.54
CA ALA A 241 -22.15 -0.74 4.47
C ALA A 241 -22.54 -1.27 3.08
N GLU A 242 -21.68 -2.08 2.52
CA GLU A 242 -21.83 -2.74 1.21
C GLU A 242 -21.69 -4.24 1.42
N PHE A 243 -22.57 -5.02 0.80
CA PHE A 243 -22.52 -6.47 0.79
C PHE A 243 -22.36 -6.94 -0.65
N GLY A 244 -21.50 -7.92 -0.90
CA GLY A 244 -21.17 -8.31 -2.26
C GLY A 244 -20.33 -9.57 -2.35
N ALA A 245 -19.72 -9.76 -3.53
CA ALA A 245 -18.73 -10.79 -3.76
C ALA A 245 -17.33 -10.19 -3.84
N SER A 246 -16.33 -10.96 -3.42
CA SER A 246 -14.93 -10.62 -3.59
C SER A 246 -14.15 -11.76 -4.21
N PHE A 247 -13.13 -11.37 -4.99
CA PHE A 247 -12.17 -12.27 -5.61
C PHE A 247 -10.78 -11.73 -5.33
N LYS A 248 -9.84 -12.61 -4.95
CA LYS A 248 -8.45 -12.23 -4.75
C LYS A 248 -7.52 -13.30 -5.32
N ALA A 249 -6.64 -12.89 -6.22
CA ALA A 249 -5.57 -13.73 -6.74
C ALA A 249 -4.22 -13.19 -6.27
N THR A 250 -3.38 -14.06 -5.74
CA THR A 250 -2.04 -13.69 -5.27
C THR A 250 -1.01 -14.59 -5.93
N VAL A 251 0.02 -13.99 -6.49
CA VAL A 251 1.23 -14.65 -6.99
C VAL A 251 2.41 -14.17 -6.17
N ASN A 252 3.14 -15.09 -5.55
CA ASN A 252 4.31 -14.82 -4.75
C ASN A 252 5.45 -15.71 -5.22
N TYR A 253 6.33 -15.16 -6.05
CA TYR A 253 7.33 -15.91 -6.78
C TYR A 253 8.73 -15.36 -6.58
N ASP A 254 9.64 -16.25 -6.16
CA ASP A 254 11.07 -15.96 -6.09
C ASP A 254 11.69 -16.31 -7.45
N LEU A 255 11.86 -15.32 -8.33
CA LEU A 255 12.35 -15.49 -9.69
C LEU A 255 13.79 -16.04 -9.73
N ILE A 256 14.65 -15.45 -8.88
CA ILE A 256 16.03 -15.88 -8.62
C ILE A 256 16.34 -15.56 -7.15
N LYS A 257 17.48 -16.05 -6.67
CA LYS A 257 17.94 -15.76 -5.30
C LYS A 257 17.90 -14.25 -5.02
N ASN A 258 17.18 -13.85 -3.95
CA ASN A 258 17.02 -12.47 -3.51
C ASN A 258 16.18 -11.58 -4.46
N PHE A 259 15.53 -12.13 -5.47
CA PHE A 259 14.62 -11.39 -6.35
C PHE A 259 13.21 -11.95 -6.24
N LYS A 260 12.29 -11.15 -5.74
CA LYS A 260 10.92 -11.57 -5.44
C LYS A 260 9.91 -10.73 -6.22
N VAL A 261 8.86 -11.38 -6.67
CA VAL A 261 7.68 -10.77 -7.27
C VAL A 261 6.46 -11.16 -6.44
N LEU A 262 5.75 -10.16 -5.96
CA LEU A 262 4.45 -10.33 -5.30
C LEU A 262 3.41 -9.55 -6.12
N SER A 263 2.41 -10.26 -6.64
CA SER A 263 1.28 -9.66 -7.34
C SER A 263 -0.02 -10.03 -6.64
N THR A 264 -0.86 -9.06 -6.34
CA THR A 264 -2.17 -9.26 -5.72
C THR A 264 -3.23 -8.50 -6.49
N LEU A 265 -4.14 -9.23 -7.12
CA LEU A 265 -5.34 -8.71 -7.76
C LEU A 265 -6.53 -8.91 -6.83
N SER A 266 -7.21 -7.84 -6.48
CA SER A 266 -8.43 -7.86 -5.66
C SER A 266 -9.58 -7.25 -6.44
N LEU A 267 -10.70 -7.97 -6.51
CA LEU A 267 -11.93 -7.52 -7.14
C LEU A 267 -13.06 -7.55 -6.11
N PHE A 268 -13.95 -6.57 -6.18
CA PHE A 268 -15.16 -6.52 -5.35
C PHE A 268 -16.34 -6.02 -6.18
N THR A 269 -17.51 -6.67 -6.04
CA THR A 269 -18.75 -6.20 -6.63
C THR A 269 -19.86 -6.21 -5.58
N PRO A 270 -20.52 -5.06 -5.32
CA PRO A 270 -21.62 -4.99 -4.37
C PRO A 270 -22.90 -5.60 -4.94
N TYR A 271 -23.66 -6.33 -4.12
CA TYR A 271 -24.97 -6.87 -4.51
C TYR A 271 -26.10 -5.86 -4.35
N ASN A 272 -25.96 -4.98 -3.36
CA ASN A 272 -27.01 -4.07 -2.95
C ASN A 272 -27.05 -2.75 -3.75
N LYS A 273 -26.04 -2.46 -4.56
CA LYS A 273 -25.99 -1.26 -5.38
C LYS A 273 -25.09 -1.50 -6.58
N ASN A 274 -25.62 -1.28 -7.79
CA ASN A 274 -24.86 -1.39 -9.04
C ASN A 274 -24.18 -2.76 -9.23
N PHE A 275 -24.91 -3.85 -9.03
CA PHE A 275 -24.40 -5.21 -9.24
C PHE A 275 -23.83 -5.36 -10.66
N GLY A 276 -22.64 -5.90 -10.77
CA GLY A 276 -21.89 -6.03 -12.01
C GLY A 276 -20.85 -4.93 -12.23
N ASN A 277 -20.90 -3.83 -11.48
CA ASN A 277 -19.78 -2.90 -11.41
C ASN A 277 -18.70 -3.51 -10.49
N VAL A 278 -17.49 -3.56 -10.98
CA VAL A 278 -16.39 -4.23 -10.29
C VAL A 278 -15.33 -3.20 -9.90
N ASP A 279 -15.12 -3.06 -8.60
CA ASP A 279 -13.93 -2.39 -8.07
C ASP A 279 -12.70 -3.27 -8.30
N VAL A 280 -11.63 -2.68 -8.80
CA VAL A 280 -10.37 -3.35 -9.09
C VAL A 280 -9.27 -2.69 -8.27
N ASP A 281 -8.45 -3.51 -7.58
CA ASP A 281 -7.22 -3.10 -6.94
C ASP A 281 -6.13 -4.14 -7.27
N TRP A 282 -5.14 -3.73 -8.03
CA TRP A 282 -4.06 -4.61 -8.47
C TRP A 282 -2.70 -4.05 -8.05
N ASP A 283 -2.10 -4.70 -7.09
CA ASP A 283 -0.76 -4.42 -6.60
C ASP A 283 0.26 -5.38 -7.22
N VAL A 284 1.36 -4.84 -7.73
CA VAL A 284 2.53 -5.61 -8.12
C VAL A 284 3.75 -5.02 -7.46
N ASN A 285 4.46 -5.85 -6.74
CA ASN A 285 5.67 -5.49 -6.03
C ASN A 285 6.81 -6.38 -6.49
N VAL A 286 7.88 -5.77 -6.96
CA VAL A 286 9.13 -6.44 -7.34
C VAL A 286 10.22 -5.96 -6.40
N SER A 287 10.98 -6.87 -5.81
CA SER A 287 12.07 -6.50 -4.91
C SER A 287 13.33 -7.31 -5.19
N TYR A 288 14.47 -6.67 -5.00
CA TYR A 288 15.78 -7.28 -5.10
C TYR A 288 16.64 -6.88 -3.91
N GLN A 289 17.06 -7.87 -3.12
CA GLN A 289 17.96 -7.68 -1.99
C GLN A 289 19.38 -8.02 -2.43
N PHE A 290 20.26 -7.03 -2.50
CA PHE A 290 21.65 -7.21 -2.93
C PHE A 290 22.65 -7.23 -1.77
N LEU A 291 22.28 -6.72 -0.57
CA LEU A 291 23.00 -6.87 0.68
C LEU A 291 22.04 -7.28 1.81
N LYS A 292 22.56 -7.73 2.97
CA LYS A 292 21.71 -8.17 4.10
C LYS A 292 20.73 -7.11 4.59
N VAL A 293 21.05 -5.84 4.40
CA VAL A 293 20.26 -4.69 4.87
C VAL A 293 19.82 -3.73 3.75
N LEU A 294 20.32 -3.91 2.52
CA LEU A 294 20.00 -3.06 1.37
C LEU A 294 19.08 -3.76 0.40
N ASN A 295 17.97 -3.14 0.05
CA ASN A 295 17.07 -3.62 -0.99
C ASN A 295 16.68 -2.52 -1.98
N VAL A 296 16.28 -2.93 -3.16
CA VAL A 296 15.63 -2.11 -4.17
C VAL A 296 14.27 -2.71 -4.46
N SER A 297 13.25 -1.89 -4.54
CA SER A 297 11.90 -2.33 -4.86
C SER A 297 11.24 -1.43 -5.91
N LEU A 298 10.33 -2.05 -6.68
CA LEU A 298 9.38 -1.38 -7.55
C LEU A 298 7.99 -1.84 -7.16
N GLY A 299 7.17 -0.91 -6.68
CA GLY A 299 5.76 -1.13 -6.41
C GLY A 299 4.92 -0.46 -7.48
N THR A 300 3.92 -1.17 -8.02
CA THR A 300 2.89 -0.56 -8.85
C THR A 300 1.53 -0.88 -8.28
N ASN A 301 0.60 0.08 -8.36
CA ASN A 301 -0.78 -0.11 -7.95
C ASN A 301 -1.70 0.47 -9.02
N LEU A 302 -2.62 -0.35 -9.51
CA LEU A 302 -3.68 0.05 -10.42
C LEU A 302 -5.01 -0.08 -9.69
N LYS A 303 -5.81 0.99 -9.68
CA LYS A 303 -7.13 1.04 -9.06
C LYS A 303 -8.18 1.51 -10.03
N TYR A 304 -9.34 0.89 -9.95
CA TYR A 304 -10.57 1.36 -10.54
C TYR A 304 -11.71 1.14 -9.53
N TYR A 305 -12.38 2.21 -9.16
CA TYR A 305 -13.54 2.15 -8.27
C TYR A 305 -14.70 2.88 -8.93
N ASP A 306 -15.81 2.18 -9.14
CA ASP A 306 -17.00 2.75 -9.79
C ASP A 306 -17.61 3.91 -8.99
N SER A 307 -17.46 3.88 -7.68
CA SER A 307 -17.97 4.94 -6.79
C SER A 307 -17.04 6.16 -6.65
N VAL A 308 -15.82 6.12 -7.21
CA VAL A 308 -14.84 7.20 -7.09
C VAL A 308 -14.82 8.02 -8.38
N LEU A 309 -15.40 9.22 -8.30
CA LEU A 309 -15.42 10.16 -9.42
C LEU A 309 -14.14 10.99 -9.44
N ILE A 310 -13.41 10.92 -10.56
CA ILE A 310 -12.17 11.65 -10.76
C ILE A 310 -12.41 12.66 -11.89
N PRO A 311 -12.24 13.97 -11.63
CA PRO A 311 -12.35 14.98 -12.67
C PRO A 311 -11.26 14.82 -13.74
N ASP A 312 -11.46 15.43 -14.89
CA ASP A 312 -10.42 15.57 -15.91
C ASP A 312 -9.34 16.59 -15.47
N LYS A 313 -8.38 16.84 -16.36
CA LYS A 313 -7.29 17.78 -16.09
C LYS A 313 -7.76 19.23 -15.88
N ASP A 314 -8.92 19.56 -16.42
CA ASP A 314 -9.52 20.89 -16.33
C ASP A 314 -10.47 21.02 -15.14
N GLY A 315 -10.56 19.99 -14.29
CA GLY A 315 -11.44 19.95 -13.13
C GLY A 315 -12.91 19.61 -13.42
N ASN A 316 -13.23 19.29 -14.68
CA ASN A 316 -14.56 18.99 -15.16
C ASN A 316 -14.79 17.47 -15.35
N ASN A 317 -15.99 17.09 -15.80
CA ASN A 317 -16.33 15.72 -16.25
C ASN A 317 -15.89 14.62 -15.27
N ALA A 318 -16.22 14.78 -13.98
CA ALA A 318 -15.93 13.80 -12.96
C ALA A 318 -16.64 12.46 -13.26
N ARG A 319 -15.85 11.39 -13.45
CA ARG A 319 -16.33 10.04 -13.75
C ARG A 319 -15.38 8.99 -13.16
N PRO A 320 -15.79 7.73 -13.02
CA PRO A 320 -14.87 6.64 -12.67
C PRO A 320 -13.71 6.57 -13.65
N ARG A 321 -12.48 6.57 -13.15
CA ARG A 321 -11.26 6.48 -13.97
C ARG A 321 -10.27 5.52 -13.34
N THR A 322 -9.52 4.84 -14.19
CA THR A 322 -8.38 4.04 -13.75
C THR A 322 -7.30 4.96 -13.16
N GLN A 323 -6.84 4.60 -11.98
CA GLN A 323 -5.75 5.26 -11.27
C GLN A 323 -4.53 4.34 -11.32
N PHE A 324 -3.37 4.89 -11.62
CA PHE A 324 -2.13 4.15 -11.65
C PHE A 324 -1.06 4.87 -10.83
N LYS A 325 -0.34 4.10 -10.01
CA LYS A 325 0.77 4.57 -9.19
C LYS A 325 1.95 3.63 -9.37
N ALA A 326 3.12 4.17 -9.59
CA ALA A 326 4.38 3.43 -9.61
C ALA A 326 5.38 4.07 -8.64
N VAL A 327 6.13 3.22 -7.95
CA VAL A 327 6.99 3.65 -6.86
C VAL A 327 8.28 2.83 -6.87
N ILE A 328 9.43 3.49 -6.95
CA ILE A 328 10.75 2.87 -6.84
C ILE A 328 11.37 3.23 -5.49
N GLY A 329 11.88 2.23 -4.76
CA GLY A 329 12.43 2.41 -3.44
C GLY A 329 13.82 1.82 -3.24
N PHE A 330 14.60 2.53 -2.42
CA PHE A 330 15.85 2.04 -1.82
C PHE A 330 15.66 2.05 -0.31
N GLY A 331 15.89 0.93 0.36
CA GLY A 331 15.58 0.81 1.78
C GLY A 331 16.69 0.16 2.60
N LEU A 332 16.75 0.56 3.87
CA LEU A 332 17.47 -0.11 4.94
C LEU A 332 16.44 -0.67 5.91
N GLY A 333 16.57 -1.93 6.30
CA GLY A 333 15.62 -2.54 7.23
C GLY A 333 16.24 -3.63 8.10
N TYR A 334 15.70 -3.81 9.31
CA TYR A 334 15.99 -4.90 10.22
C TYR A 334 14.79 -5.86 10.26
N SER A 335 15.07 -7.13 10.00
CA SER A 335 14.07 -8.20 10.03
C SER A 335 14.33 -9.17 11.19
N PHE A 336 13.28 -9.66 11.82
CA PHE A 336 13.30 -10.63 12.92
C PHE A 336 12.34 -11.80 12.69
#